data_2d79ad404ec803a1c62b6c62298e4ef1
#
_entry.id   2d79ad404ec803a1c62b6c62298e4ef1
#
_cell.length_a   1.000
_cell.length_b   1.000
_cell.length_c   1.000
_cell.angle_alpha   90.00
_cell.angle_beta   90.00
_cell.angle_gamma   90.00
#
_symmetry.space_group_name_H-M   'P 1'
#
loop_
_entity.id
_entity.type
_entity.pdbx_description
1 polymer ?
#
loop_
_entity_poly.entity_id
_entity_poly.type
_entity_poly.pdbx_seq_one_letter_code
_entity_poly.pdbx_strand_id
1 'polypeptide(L)'
;MSATVEPVTHVKKKKLKLTYKVSSGKPYKIRSLKYDIKDEKVKEYMRQDSADTYLTEGMYFDVNRLDAERQRITDNLLRNGYYKFNKEYISYTADTVRNTYQVDVTMHLAPFRQHNDDTPQNHRQYYINKVNFITDYNVLESSALSSVEINDSIHYKGFPIYYKDKLYLRPKVLTNNLRI
;
A
#
# COMPACT_ATOMS: atom_id res chain seq x y z
N MET A 1 22.45 -14.43 6.09
CA MET A 1 23.06 -14.94 4.84
C MET A 1 24.53 -14.56 4.88
N SER A 2 25.42 -15.52 4.68
CA SER A 2 26.86 -15.23 4.59
C SER A 2 27.26 -15.22 3.12
N ALA A 3 27.70 -14.09 2.62
CA ALA A 3 28.34 -13.99 1.32
C ALA A 3 29.84 -13.76 1.53
N THR A 4 30.67 -14.40 0.76
CA THR A 4 32.12 -14.17 0.73
C THR A 4 32.47 -13.40 -0.53
N VAL A 5 33.35 -12.41 -0.39
CA VAL A 5 33.82 -11.58 -1.49
C VAL A 5 35.34 -11.69 -1.56
N GLU A 6 35.86 -12.14 -2.68
CA GLU A 6 37.31 -12.20 -2.95
C GLU A 6 37.66 -11.15 -4.01
N PRO A 7 38.47 -10.14 -3.66
CA PRO A 7 38.98 -9.19 -4.65
C PRO A 7 40.12 -9.84 -5.43
N VAL A 8 40.01 -9.88 -6.75
CA VAL A 8 41.07 -10.33 -7.67
C VAL A 8 41.58 -9.11 -8.42
N THR A 9 42.87 -8.83 -8.24
CA THR A 9 43.51 -7.69 -8.90
C THR A 9 44.42 -8.19 -10.05
N HIS A 10 44.32 -7.51 -11.17
CA HIS A 10 45.20 -7.73 -12.30
C HIS A 10 45.83 -6.40 -12.73
N VAL A 11 47.19 -6.33 -12.61
CA VAL A 11 47.91 -5.12 -12.99
C VAL A 11 48.59 -5.37 -14.34
N LYS A 12 48.29 -4.51 -15.31
CA LYS A 12 48.94 -4.50 -16.63
C LYS A 12 49.42 -3.12 -16.96
N LYS A 13 50.76 -2.96 -17.02
CA LYS A 13 51.42 -1.65 -17.19
C LYS A 13 50.93 -0.64 -16.11
N LYS A 14 50.31 0.49 -16.52
CA LYS A 14 49.77 1.52 -15.61
C LYS A 14 48.27 1.36 -15.32
N LYS A 15 47.65 0.21 -15.67
CA LYS A 15 46.22 -0.07 -15.49
C LYS A 15 46.03 -1.17 -14.48
N LEU A 16 45.15 -0.92 -13.48
CA LEU A 16 44.66 -1.87 -12.50
C LEU A 16 43.24 -2.31 -12.87
N LYS A 17 43.03 -3.60 -13.04
CA LYS A 17 41.70 -4.19 -13.16
C LYS A 17 41.37 -4.90 -11.85
N LEU A 18 40.31 -4.45 -11.18
CA LEU A 18 39.78 -5.05 -9.97
C LEU A 18 38.50 -5.85 -10.31
N THR A 19 38.47 -7.11 -9.93
CA THR A 19 37.30 -7.97 -10.12
C THR A 19 36.93 -8.56 -8.76
N TYR A 20 35.67 -8.37 -8.33
CA TYR A 20 35.15 -8.99 -7.13
C TYR A 20 34.48 -10.32 -7.50
N LYS A 21 34.99 -11.41 -6.96
CA LYS A 21 34.30 -12.71 -7.03
C LYS A 21 33.40 -12.83 -5.81
N VAL A 22 32.09 -12.85 -6.04
CA VAL A 22 31.08 -12.97 -4.99
C VAL A 22 30.55 -14.38 -4.98
N SER A 23 30.68 -15.05 -3.82
CA SER A 23 30.05 -16.36 -3.57
C SER A 23 28.91 -16.15 -2.58
N SER A 24 27.68 -16.27 -3.05
CA SER A 24 26.49 -16.13 -2.19
C SER A 24 26.24 -17.45 -1.43
N GLY A 25 25.78 -17.36 -0.18
CA GLY A 25 25.28 -18.52 0.57
C GLY A 25 24.02 -19.13 -0.07
N LYS A 26 23.63 -20.31 0.40
CA LYS A 26 22.38 -20.96 -0.05
C LYS A 26 21.18 -20.10 0.33
N PRO A 27 20.23 -19.85 -0.59
CA PRO A 27 19.04 -19.07 -0.29
C PRO A 27 18.07 -19.86 0.61
N TYR A 28 17.34 -19.14 1.44
CA TYR A 28 16.26 -19.73 2.24
C TYR A 28 14.99 -19.89 1.40
N LYS A 29 14.21 -20.95 1.69
CA LYS A 29 12.88 -21.18 1.11
C LYS A 29 11.82 -21.02 2.18
N ILE A 30 10.66 -20.49 1.82
CA ILE A 30 9.50 -20.42 2.71
C ILE A 30 9.00 -21.85 2.91
N ARG A 31 8.98 -22.30 4.18
CA ARG A 31 8.46 -23.62 4.58
C ARG A 31 6.97 -23.54 4.86
N SER A 32 6.56 -22.51 5.61
CA SER A 32 5.15 -22.27 5.94
C SER A 32 4.83 -20.78 5.90
N LEU A 33 3.60 -20.48 5.50
CA LEU A 33 3.06 -19.13 5.48
C LEU A 33 1.82 -19.07 6.37
N LYS A 34 1.87 -18.26 7.42
CA LYS A 34 0.78 -18.09 8.40
C LYS A 34 0.27 -16.66 8.39
N TYR A 35 -1.00 -16.49 8.76
CA TYR A 35 -1.67 -15.20 8.84
C TYR A 35 -2.25 -15.01 10.23
N ASP A 36 -1.71 -14.06 11.00
CA ASP A 36 -2.20 -13.64 12.31
C ASP A 36 -3.01 -12.36 12.13
N ILE A 37 -4.29 -12.53 11.79
CA ILE A 37 -5.24 -11.45 11.49
C ILE A 37 -6.43 -11.61 12.44
N LYS A 38 -6.58 -10.63 13.35
CA LYS A 38 -7.70 -10.59 14.31
C LYS A 38 -8.96 -9.94 13.76
N ASP A 39 -8.83 -9.11 12.72
CA ASP A 39 -9.95 -8.48 12.02
C ASP A 39 -10.57 -9.48 11.03
N GLU A 40 -11.69 -10.09 11.42
CA GLU A 40 -12.32 -11.16 10.63
C GLU A 40 -12.82 -10.67 9.25
N LYS A 41 -13.19 -9.39 9.11
CA LYS A 41 -13.59 -8.84 7.81
C LYS A 41 -12.41 -8.75 6.86
N VAL A 42 -11.28 -8.20 7.34
CA VAL A 42 -10.05 -8.11 6.54
C VAL A 42 -9.53 -9.50 6.22
N LYS A 43 -9.56 -10.43 7.18
CA LYS A 43 -9.15 -11.81 6.99
C LYS A 43 -9.96 -12.52 5.89
N GLU A 44 -11.28 -12.35 5.89
CA GLU A 44 -12.15 -12.92 4.85
C GLU A 44 -11.85 -12.29 3.47
N TYR A 45 -11.62 -10.98 3.41
CA TYR A 45 -11.19 -10.30 2.19
C TYR A 45 -9.91 -10.88 1.63
N MET A 46 -8.92 -11.07 2.48
CA MET A 46 -7.62 -11.63 2.08
C MET A 46 -7.73 -13.09 1.64
N ARG A 47 -8.63 -13.86 2.26
CA ARG A 47 -8.90 -15.25 1.87
C ARG A 47 -9.49 -15.33 0.45
N GLN A 48 -10.43 -14.44 0.12
CA GLN A 48 -11.04 -14.35 -1.21
C GLN A 48 -10.03 -13.92 -2.28
N ASP A 49 -9.08 -13.05 -1.92
CA ASP A 49 -8.05 -12.50 -2.79
C ASP A 49 -6.76 -13.37 -2.83
N SER A 50 -6.77 -14.54 -2.20
CA SER A 50 -5.58 -15.40 -2.05
C SER A 50 -5.03 -15.97 -3.36
N ALA A 51 -5.83 -16.00 -4.44
CA ALA A 51 -5.38 -16.50 -5.74
C ALA A 51 -4.28 -15.63 -6.38
N ASP A 52 -4.27 -14.33 -6.06
CA ASP A 52 -3.33 -13.35 -6.63
C ASP A 52 -2.12 -13.06 -5.72
N THR A 53 -1.90 -13.87 -4.69
CA THR A 53 -0.78 -13.68 -3.74
C THR A 53 0.59 -13.87 -4.40
N TYR A 54 1.54 -13.01 -4.05
CA TYR A 54 2.95 -13.14 -4.46
C TYR A 54 3.75 -14.12 -3.59
N LEU A 55 3.13 -14.64 -2.51
CA LEU A 55 3.80 -15.50 -1.54
C LEU A 55 3.24 -16.92 -1.60
N THR A 56 4.12 -17.88 -1.82
CA THR A 56 3.76 -19.31 -1.82
C THR A 56 4.80 -20.11 -1.04
N GLU A 57 4.37 -21.22 -0.42
CA GLU A 57 5.28 -22.16 0.19
C GLU A 57 6.21 -22.79 -0.85
N GLY A 58 7.44 -23.04 -0.47
CA GLY A 58 8.49 -23.58 -1.35
C GLY A 58 9.25 -22.54 -2.18
N MET A 59 8.75 -21.30 -2.31
CA MET A 59 9.47 -20.23 -2.99
C MET A 59 10.68 -19.74 -2.20
N TYR A 60 11.62 -19.08 -2.87
CA TYR A 60 12.73 -18.42 -2.19
C TYR A 60 12.24 -17.24 -1.36
N PHE A 61 12.76 -17.14 -0.14
CA PHE A 61 12.50 -16.01 0.75
C PHE A 61 13.15 -14.75 0.19
N ASP A 62 12.31 -13.79 -0.15
CA ASP A 62 12.70 -12.50 -0.74
C ASP A 62 11.90 -11.36 -0.09
N VAL A 63 12.60 -10.44 0.56
CA VAL A 63 12.01 -9.30 1.25
C VAL A 63 11.26 -8.39 0.28
N ASN A 64 11.72 -8.25 -0.96
CA ASN A 64 11.04 -7.45 -1.96
C ASN A 64 9.67 -8.04 -2.32
N ARG A 65 9.55 -9.37 -2.35
CA ARG A 65 8.25 -10.03 -2.57
C ARG A 65 7.31 -9.87 -1.38
N LEU A 66 7.83 -9.88 -0.15
CA LEU A 66 7.03 -9.56 1.04
C LEU A 66 6.50 -8.13 0.98
N ASP A 67 7.32 -7.16 0.58
CA ASP A 67 6.89 -5.77 0.43
C ASP A 67 5.91 -5.57 -0.73
N ALA A 68 6.11 -6.26 -1.84
CA ALA A 68 5.17 -6.27 -2.96
C ALA A 68 3.79 -6.82 -2.55
N GLU A 69 3.77 -7.88 -1.73
CA GLU A 69 2.53 -8.45 -1.19
C GLU A 69 1.83 -7.47 -0.24
N ARG A 70 2.57 -6.78 0.63
CA ARG A 70 2.03 -5.70 1.47
C ARG A 70 1.34 -4.63 0.62
N GLN A 71 1.99 -4.20 -0.46
CA GLN A 71 1.43 -3.20 -1.37
C GLN A 71 0.18 -3.72 -2.09
N ARG A 72 0.21 -4.96 -2.62
CA ARG A 72 -0.93 -5.58 -3.28
C ARG A 72 -2.17 -5.64 -2.37
N ILE A 73 -1.98 -6.12 -1.13
CA ILE A 73 -3.06 -6.19 -0.13
C ILE A 73 -3.58 -4.77 0.19
N THR A 74 -2.69 -3.81 0.37
CA THR A 74 -3.06 -2.42 0.64
C THR A 74 -3.91 -1.84 -0.49
N ASP A 75 -3.46 -1.99 -1.73
CA ASP A 75 -4.18 -1.46 -2.91
C ASP A 75 -5.55 -2.11 -3.06
N ASN A 76 -5.67 -3.42 -2.77
CA ASN A 76 -6.93 -4.13 -2.81
C ASN A 76 -7.89 -3.63 -1.71
N LEU A 77 -7.43 -3.49 -0.48
CA LEU A 77 -8.25 -2.97 0.61
C LEU A 77 -8.70 -1.52 0.37
N LEU A 78 -7.81 -0.66 -0.17
CA LEU A 78 -8.17 0.71 -0.54
C LEU A 78 -9.28 0.74 -1.60
N ARG A 79 -9.19 -0.08 -2.65
CA ARG A 79 -10.24 -0.22 -3.69
C ARG A 79 -11.57 -0.70 -3.10
N ASN A 80 -11.53 -1.45 -2.02
CA ASN A 80 -12.70 -1.97 -1.32
C ASN A 80 -13.17 -1.08 -0.15
N GLY A 81 -12.76 0.20 -0.17
CA GLY A 81 -13.28 1.22 0.73
C GLY A 81 -12.61 1.29 2.10
N TYR A 82 -11.51 0.58 2.34
CA TYR A 82 -10.72 0.72 3.57
C TYR A 82 -9.83 1.97 3.50
N TYR A 83 -10.43 3.13 3.32
CA TYR A 83 -9.79 4.41 3.02
C TYR A 83 -8.62 4.81 3.93
N LYS A 84 -8.68 4.43 5.22
CA LYS A 84 -7.63 4.73 6.20
C LYS A 84 -6.56 3.62 6.31
N PHE A 85 -6.64 2.60 5.45
CA PHE A 85 -5.66 1.52 5.45
C PHE A 85 -4.36 1.98 4.78
N ASN A 86 -3.24 1.52 5.31
CA ASN A 86 -1.92 1.72 4.70
C ASN A 86 -1.04 0.48 4.93
N LYS A 87 0.02 0.38 4.18
CA LYS A 87 0.93 -0.76 4.16
C LYS A 87 1.65 -1.01 5.50
N GLU A 88 1.77 0.01 6.36
CA GLU A 88 2.44 -0.11 7.66
C GLU A 88 1.66 -0.93 8.70
N TYR A 89 0.36 -1.18 8.45
CA TYR A 89 -0.41 -2.12 9.26
C TYR A 89 -0.01 -3.57 9.03
N ILE A 90 0.68 -3.89 7.94
CA ILE A 90 1.13 -5.24 7.63
C ILE A 90 2.62 -5.38 7.98
N SER A 91 2.94 -6.36 8.81
CA SER A 91 4.32 -6.74 9.15
C SER A 91 4.51 -8.23 9.00
N TYR A 92 5.77 -8.65 8.90
CA TYR A 92 6.12 -10.08 8.82
C TYR A 92 7.12 -10.44 9.91
N THR A 93 6.92 -11.62 10.50
CA THR A 93 7.93 -12.31 11.29
C THR A 93 8.47 -13.49 10.47
N ALA A 94 9.77 -13.66 10.45
CA ALA A 94 10.43 -14.73 9.71
C ALA A 94 11.35 -15.51 10.64
N ASP A 95 10.98 -16.75 10.96
CA ASP A 95 11.71 -17.64 11.85
C ASP A 95 12.47 -18.70 11.06
N THR A 96 13.79 -18.71 11.22
CA THR A 96 14.65 -19.69 10.54
C THR A 96 14.61 -21.04 11.25
N VAL A 97 14.47 -22.13 10.47
CA VAL A 97 14.51 -23.48 10.99
C VAL A 97 15.97 -23.97 11.07
N ARG A 98 16.42 -24.36 12.26
CA ARG A 98 17.80 -24.78 12.49
C ARG A 98 18.23 -25.90 11.53
N ASN A 99 19.47 -25.78 11.05
CA ASN A 99 20.13 -26.77 10.16
C ASN A 99 19.41 -27.04 8.83
N THR A 100 18.49 -26.14 8.46
CA THR A 100 17.81 -26.14 7.17
C THR A 100 17.92 -24.76 6.53
N TYR A 101 17.78 -24.70 5.23
CA TYR A 101 17.65 -23.41 4.54
C TYR A 101 16.17 -23.08 4.34
N GLN A 102 15.39 -23.18 5.42
CA GLN A 102 13.96 -22.95 5.45
C GLN A 102 13.59 -21.88 6.47
N VAL A 103 12.51 -21.17 6.20
CA VAL A 103 11.97 -20.10 7.03
C VAL A 103 10.47 -20.23 7.13
N ASP A 104 9.93 -20.07 8.33
CA ASP A 104 8.50 -19.91 8.57
C ASP A 104 8.18 -18.42 8.57
N VAL A 105 7.22 -18.01 7.76
CA VAL A 105 6.82 -16.63 7.64
C VAL A 105 5.42 -16.45 8.24
N THR A 106 5.27 -15.51 9.15
CA THR A 106 3.97 -15.13 9.71
C THR A 106 3.69 -13.69 9.37
N MET A 107 2.57 -13.44 8.69
CA MET A 107 2.07 -12.11 8.44
C MET A 107 1.18 -11.67 9.60
N HIS A 108 1.42 -10.47 10.09
CA HIS A 108 0.65 -9.84 11.16
C HIS A 108 -0.08 -8.62 10.63
N LEU A 109 -1.34 -8.46 11.03
CA LEU A 109 -2.12 -7.26 10.79
C LEU A 109 -2.28 -6.49 12.09
N ALA A 110 -1.70 -5.30 12.15
CA ALA A 110 -1.91 -4.39 13.28
C ALA A 110 -3.34 -3.80 13.25
N PRO A 111 -3.99 -3.62 14.42
CA PRO A 111 -5.28 -2.98 14.50
C PRO A 111 -5.18 -1.49 14.16
N PHE A 112 -6.30 -0.91 13.74
CA PHE A 112 -6.40 0.52 13.51
C PHE A 112 -6.32 1.30 14.83
N ARG A 113 -5.51 2.35 14.86
CA ARG A 113 -5.46 3.37 15.91
C ARG A 113 -5.36 4.74 15.26
N GLN A 114 -6.13 5.70 15.74
CA GLN A 114 -6.05 7.07 15.24
C GLN A 114 -4.86 7.80 15.88
N HIS A 115 -4.64 7.55 17.18
CA HIS A 115 -3.47 8.00 17.94
C HIS A 115 -2.87 6.80 18.70
N ASN A 116 -1.61 6.90 19.09
CA ASN A 116 -0.91 5.79 19.75
C ASN A 116 -1.56 5.31 21.05
N ASP A 117 -2.22 6.21 21.78
CA ASP A 117 -2.88 5.94 23.06
C ASP A 117 -4.33 5.44 22.91
N ASP A 118 -4.87 5.40 21.68
CA ASP A 118 -6.23 4.97 21.45
C ASP A 118 -6.40 3.45 21.61
N THR A 119 -7.60 3.04 22.00
CA THR A 119 -7.97 1.62 22.01
C THR A 119 -7.92 1.05 20.61
N PRO A 120 -7.31 -0.14 20.43
CA PRO A 120 -7.27 -0.81 19.13
C PRO A 120 -8.67 -1.08 18.58
N GLN A 121 -8.90 -0.80 17.30
CA GLN A 121 -10.16 -1.02 16.61
C GLN A 121 -9.93 -1.83 15.34
N ASN A 122 -10.99 -2.44 14.83
CA ASN A 122 -10.97 -3.07 13.50
C ASN A 122 -10.92 -1.99 12.41
N HIS A 123 -10.33 -2.33 11.27
CA HIS A 123 -10.34 -1.46 10.10
C HIS A 123 -11.77 -1.30 9.57
N ARG A 124 -12.13 -0.06 9.21
CA ARG A 124 -13.49 0.27 8.76
C ARG A 124 -13.54 0.52 7.26
N GLN A 125 -14.58 0.01 6.62
CA GLN A 125 -14.93 0.40 5.26
C GLN A 125 -15.66 1.74 5.28
N TYR A 126 -15.33 2.59 4.32
CA TYR A 126 -15.95 3.88 4.09
C TYR A 126 -16.65 3.87 2.74
N TYR A 127 -17.79 4.49 2.68
CA TYR A 127 -18.58 4.65 1.46
C TYR A 127 -18.76 6.12 1.17
N ILE A 128 -18.70 6.49 -0.12
CA ILE A 128 -18.97 7.86 -0.53
C ILE A 128 -20.45 8.13 -0.33
N ASN A 129 -20.77 9.05 0.60
CA ASN A 129 -22.14 9.43 0.88
C ASN A 129 -22.63 10.48 -0.13
N LYS A 130 -21.81 11.50 -0.44
CA LYS A 130 -22.17 12.60 -1.32
C LYS A 130 -20.92 13.15 -2.02
N VAL A 131 -21.11 13.52 -3.29
CA VAL A 131 -20.08 14.22 -4.08
C VAL A 131 -20.62 15.60 -4.44
N ASN A 132 -19.88 16.64 -4.10
CA ASN A 132 -20.17 18.02 -4.43
C ASN A 132 -19.03 18.59 -5.28
N PHE A 133 -19.34 19.35 -6.32
CA PHE A 133 -18.35 20.11 -7.07
C PHE A 133 -18.38 21.57 -6.63
N ILE A 134 -17.20 22.14 -6.36
CA ILE A 134 -17.01 23.56 -6.05
C ILE A 134 -16.01 24.08 -7.07
N THR A 135 -16.42 24.99 -7.96
CA THR A 135 -15.61 25.39 -9.11
C THR A 135 -14.69 26.58 -8.82
N ASP A 136 -15.02 27.40 -7.84
CA ASP A 136 -14.28 28.63 -7.53
C ASP A 136 -13.43 28.49 -6.26
N TYR A 137 -12.94 27.27 -5.98
CA TYR A 137 -12.09 27.00 -4.83
C TYR A 137 -10.65 27.46 -5.08
N ASN A 138 -10.20 28.46 -4.29
CA ASN A 138 -8.81 28.92 -4.30
C ASN A 138 -8.04 28.32 -3.10
N VAL A 139 -7.13 27.41 -3.37
CA VAL A 139 -6.32 26.73 -2.33
C VAL A 139 -5.44 27.70 -1.54
N LEU A 140 -5.01 28.81 -2.15
CA LEU A 140 -4.12 29.79 -1.52
C LEU A 140 -4.85 30.73 -0.56
N GLU A 141 -6.14 30.94 -0.75
CA GLU A 141 -6.96 31.88 0.03
C GLU A 141 -7.79 31.19 1.11
N SER A 142 -8.03 29.89 0.98
CA SER A 142 -8.91 29.15 1.89
C SER A 142 -8.17 28.19 2.78
N SER A 143 -8.00 28.54 4.04
CA SER A 143 -7.50 27.62 5.07
C SER A 143 -8.53 26.56 5.50
N ALA A 144 -9.80 26.73 5.12
CA ALA A 144 -10.89 25.78 5.36
C ALA A 144 -11.97 25.87 4.27
N LEU A 145 -12.67 24.74 4.00
CA LEU A 145 -13.82 24.68 3.08
C LEU A 145 -14.95 25.68 3.42
N SER A 146 -15.04 26.10 4.69
CA SER A 146 -16.01 27.10 5.18
C SER A 146 -15.75 28.53 4.72
N SER A 147 -14.59 28.80 4.09
CA SER A 147 -14.24 30.14 3.58
C SER A 147 -14.59 30.36 2.09
N VAL A 148 -15.15 29.35 1.43
CA VAL A 148 -15.55 29.47 0.02
C VAL A 148 -16.90 30.18 -0.07
N GLU A 149 -16.91 31.36 -0.67
CA GLU A 149 -18.15 32.06 -0.98
C GLU A 149 -18.89 31.35 -2.12
N ILE A 150 -20.05 30.80 -1.81
CA ILE A 150 -20.94 30.12 -2.76
C ILE A 150 -22.23 30.94 -2.84
N ASN A 151 -22.54 31.44 -4.02
CA ASN A 151 -23.74 32.27 -4.21
C ASN A 151 -24.81 31.55 -5.02
N ASP A 152 -24.42 30.54 -5.82
CA ASP A 152 -25.36 29.84 -6.70
C ASP A 152 -24.96 28.36 -6.90
N SER A 153 -25.89 27.55 -7.38
CA SER A 153 -25.67 26.12 -7.63
C SER A 153 -26.58 25.60 -8.75
N ILE A 154 -26.09 24.61 -9.44
CA ILE A 154 -26.88 23.81 -10.39
C ILE A 154 -26.75 22.32 -10.07
N HIS A 155 -27.72 21.56 -10.54
CA HIS A 155 -27.66 20.09 -10.48
C HIS A 155 -27.44 19.51 -11.88
N TYR A 156 -26.44 18.65 -12.04
CA TYR A 156 -26.16 17.95 -13.29
C TYR A 156 -25.88 16.48 -13.06
N LYS A 157 -26.66 15.60 -13.67
CA LYS A 157 -26.57 14.13 -13.51
C LYS A 157 -26.57 13.67 -12.03
N GLY A 158 -27.37 14.33 -11.18
CA GLY A 158 -27.47 13.99 -9.75
C GLY A 158 -26.38 14.61 -8.87
N PHE A 159 -25.42 15.33 -9.43
CA PHE A 159 -24.37 16.00 -8.68
C PHE A 159 -24.64 17.49 -8.54
N PRO A 160 -24.60 18.06 -7.32
CA PRO A 160 -24.65 19.51 -7.14
C PRO A 160 -23.31 20.13 -7.50
N ILE A 161 -23.36 21.23 -8.22
CA ILE A 161 -22.21 22.05 -8.64
C ILE A 161 -22.43 23.45 -8.08
N TYR A 162 -21.52 23.87 -7.21
CA TYR A 162 -21.56 25.17 -6.52
C TYR A 162 -20.55 26.11 -7.14
N TYR A 163 -20.93 27.40 -7.31
CA TYR A 163 -20.05 28.41 -7.86
C TYR A 163 -20.39 29.79 -7.24
N LYS A 164 -19.46 30.75 -7.36
CA LYS A 164 -19.63 32.10 -6.79
C LYS A 164 -20.50 32.98 -7.68
N ASP A 165 -20.02 33.30 -8.86
CA ASP A 165 -20.69 34.29 -9.73
C ASP A 165 -21.15 33.66 -11.06
N LYS A 166 -20.29 32.89 -11.71
CA LYS A 166 -20.58 32.27 -12.99
C LYS A 166 -19.90 30.90 -13.12
N LEU A 167 -20.65 29.95 -13.62
CA LEU A 167 -20.09 28.63 -13.93
C LEU A 167 -19.25 28.68 -15.22
N TYR A 168 -17.94 28.74 -15.08
CA TYR A 168 -16.98 28.77 -16.21
C TYR A 168 -16.74 27.38 -16.83
N LEU A 169 -16.86 26.32 -16.05
CA LEU A 169 -16.64 24.94 -16.50
C LEU A 169 -17.95 24.30 -16.93
N ARG A 170 -17.94 23.62 -18.07
CA ARG A 170 -19.11 22.84 -18.51
C ARG A 170 -19.38 21.70 -17.53
N PRO A 171 -20.59 21.50 -17.02
CA PRO A 171 -20.95 20.44 -16.08
C PRO A 171 -20.49 19.03 -16.51
N LYS A 172 -20.56 18.76 -17.82
CA LYS A 172 -20.11 17.51 -18.43
C LYS A 172 -18.61 17.23 -18.17
N VAL A 173 -17.76 18.25 -18.15
CA VAL A 173 -16.32 18.11 -17.92
C VAL A 173 -16.04 17.66 -16.50
N LEU A 174 -16.76 18.24 -15.54
CA LEU A 174 -16.64 17.91 -14.13
C LEU A 174 -17.05 16.44 -13.85
N THR A 175 -18.18 16.00 -14.41
CA THR A 175 -18.73 14.68 -14.14
C THR A 175 -18.08 13.54 -14.94
N ASN A 176 -17.56 13.80 -16.15
CA ASN A 176 -16.95 12.75 -16.96
C ASN A 176 -15.59 12.25 -16.42
N ASN A 177 -14.91 13.05 -15.61
CA ASN A 177 -13.64 12.70 -14.99
C ASN A 177 -13.80 12.06 -13.61
N LEU A 178 -15.04 11.92 -13.12
CA LEU A 178 -15.32 11.27 -11.87
C LEU A 178 -15.21 9.75 -12.04
N ARG A 179 -14.23 9.16 -11.36
CA ARG A 179 -14.06 7.70 -11.24
C ARG A 179 -14.47 7.29 -9.83
N ILE A 180 -15.72 6.92 -9.67
CA ILE A 180 -16.28 6.40 -8.40
C ILE A 180 -16.62 4.94 -8.61
#